data_42ab1a037d932d39321ac364dfe4fadb
#
_entry.id   42ab1a037d932d39321ac364dfe4fadb
#
_cell.length_a   1.000
_cell.length_b   1.000
_cell.length_c   1.000
_cell.angle_alpha   90.00
_cell.angle_beta   90.00
_cell.angle_gamma   90.00
#
_symmetry.space_group_name_H-M   'P 1'
#
loop_
_entity.id
_entity.type
_entity.pdbx_description
1 polymer ?
#
loop_
_entity_poly.entity_id
_entity_poly.type
_entity_poly.pdbx_seq_one_letter_code
_entity_poly.pdbx_strand_id
1 'polypeptide(L)'
;MNKTLISIFGLGLGLLSGLALAQDKVTFASNWRAQPGHGGFYQALADGTYKKYGLDVTIQQGGPQVNNRPMLPAGRVDFLMAGNMLLPFDNLKAGVPTLVVAAYFQKDPQILIAHPGQGYEKFTDLTKAPSILMSKDGQISYFQWMKKAYGFRDEQVRPYNFSLSQFLADKKAVQQGYATSEPIQVEAQAGFKPLVFSLSDAGWSTYGMVIETRKDLVDKKPDVVRRFVEASNIGWYNYLYGDRSAADKMIREVNPDITPEYTAKSIAVLREHIDSGDALTQGIGAINPERIKDFYQKTVDAGLLAAGQIKPEASYTTQFVNKGAGLDLRKKLMDGK
;
A
#
# COMPACT_ATOMS: atom_id res chain seq x y z
N MET A 1 69.77 36.54 -39.20
CA MET A 1 68.35 36.91 -39.17
C MET A 1 67.53 35.59 -39.02
N ASN A 2 67.28 35.16 -37.82
CA ASN A 2 66.53 33.92 -37.54
C ASN A 2 65.15 34.31 -37.05
N LYS A 3 64.10 33.86 -37.76
CA LYS A 3 62.70 33.96 -37.33
C LYS A 3 62.29 32.69 -36.69
N THR A 4 62.05 32.76 -35.40
CA THR A 4 61.51 31.63 -34.57
C THR A 4 59.96 31.66 -34.70
N LEU A 5 59.39 30.58 -35.25
CA LEU A 5 57.92 30.32 -35.21
C LEU A 5 57.59 29.71 -33.86
N ILE A 6 56.69 30.39 -33.12
CA ILE A 6 56.07 29.85 -31.91
C ILE A 6 54.73 29.22 -32.32
N SER A 7 54.63 27.88 -32.25
CA SER A 7 53.37 27.14 -32.40
C SER A 7 52.64 27.14 -31.07
N ILE A 8 51.48 27.77 -31.00
CA ILE A 8 50.55 27.71 -29.87
C ILE A 8 49.65 26.48 -30.06
N PHE A 9 49.88 25.44 -29.24
CA PHE A 9 49.01 24.28 -29.14
C PHE A 9 47.88 24.64 -28.15
N GLY A 10 46.69 24.97 -28.70
CA GLY A 10 45.50 25.21 -27.91
C GLY A 10 44.91 23.90 -27.42
N LEU A 11 45.06 23.58 -26.12
CA LEU A 11 44.35 22.49 -25.44
C LEU A 11 42.89 22.88 -25.25
N GLY A 12 42.01 22.39 -26.10
CA GLY A 12 40.56 22.51 -25.93
C GLY A 12 40.11 21.50 -24.84
N LEU A 13 40.00 21.95 -23.57
CA LEU A 13 39.26 21.22 -22.55
C LEU A 13 37.77 21.28 -22.86
N GLY A 14 37.22 20.23 -23.46
CA GLY A 14 35.80 20.05 -23.62
C GLY A 14 35.17 19.82 -22.23
N LEU A 15 34.53 20.82 -21.65
CA LEU A 15 33.64 20.70 -20.50
C LEU A 15 32.43 19.87 -20.92
N LEU A 16 32.49 18.56 -20.73
CA LEU A 16 31.32 17.70 -20.66
C LEU A 16 30.53 18.08 -19.39
N SER A 17 29.77 19.17 -19.47
CA SER A 17 28.74 19.46 -18.48
C SER A 17 27.68 18.38 -18.61
N GLY A 18 27.79 17.34 -17.81
CA GLY A 18 26.68 16.39 -17.60
C GLY A 18 25.49 17.19 -17.15
N LEU A 19 24.50 17.35 -18.02
CA LEU A 19 23.17 17.84 -17.66
C LEU A 19 22.61 16.90 -16.62
N ALA A 20 22.78 17.24 -15.36
CA ALA A 20 21.99 16.61 -14.28
C ALA A 20 20.54 16.94 -14.60
N LEU A 21 19.80 16.01 -15.20
CA LEU A 21 18.38 16.15 -15.39
C LEU A 21 17.76 16.37 -14.02
N ALA A 22 17.08 17.52 -13.86
CA ALA A 22 16.37 17.82 -12.64
C ALA A 22 15.36 16.70 -12.37
N GLN A 23 15.41 16.13 -11.16
CA GLN A 23 14.47 15.07 -10.74
C GLN A 23 13.07 15.66 -10.61
N ASP A 24 12.05 14.91 -11.08
CA ASP A 24 10.66 15.28 -10.82
C ASP A 24 10.35 15.07 -9.34
N LYS A 25 9.87 16.13 -8.69
CA LYS A 25 9.40 16.04 -7.30
C LYS A 25 8.07 15.33 -7.26
N VAL A 26 7.96 14.33 -6.39
CA VAL A 26 6.77 13.50 -6.21
C VAL A 26 6.46 13.37 -4.73
N THR A 27 5.23 13.66 -4.34
CA THR A 27 4.74 13.43 -2.98
C THR A 27 3.78 12.24 -2.98
N PHE A 28 4.13 11.23 -2.19
CA PHE A 28 3.32 10.03 -1.96
C PHE A 28 2.80 10.02 -0.53
N ALA A 29 1.48 9.93 -0.33
CA ALA A 29 0.86 9.80 0.98
C ALA A 29 0.41 8.36 1.23
N SER A 30 0.89 7.75 2.33
CA SER A 30 0.34 6.49 2.83
C SER A 30 -0.89 6.74 3.69
N ASN A 31 -1.76 5.73 3.80
CA ASN A 31 -2.95 5.80 4.66
C ASN A 31 -2.65 5.44 6.12
N TRP A 32 -1.44 4.99 6.43
CA TRP A 32 -1.04 4.48 7.74
C TRP A 32 0.36 4.94 8.14
N ARG A 33 0.72 4.73 9.43
CA ARG A 33 2.11 4.93 9.92
C ARG A 33 3.06 3.95 9.23
N ALA A 34 4.33 4.37 9.09
CA ALA A 34 5.36 3.54 8.48
C ALA A 34 5.48 2.19 9.17
N GLN A 35 5.50 1.13 8.38
CA GLN A 35 5.62 -0.26 8.85
C GLN A 35 6.10 -1.17 7.69
N PRO A 36 6.48 -2.44 7.94
CA PRO A 36 6.94 -3.36 6.90
C PRO A 36 5.97 -3.51 5.72
N GLY A 37 4.66 -3.38 5.97
CA GLY A 37 3.64 -3.34 4.92
C GLY A 37 3.78 -2.19 3.91
N HIS A 38 4.63 -1.19 4.17
CA HIS A 38 4.99 -0.11 3.23
C HIS A 38 6.43 -0.23 2.73
N GLY A 39 7.10 -1.32 3.08
CA GLY A 39 8.55 -1.48 2.95
C GLY A 39 9.10 -1.28 1.55
N GLY A 40 8.36 -1.68 0.50
CA GLY A 40 8.82 -1.49 -0.88
C GLY A 40 9.01 -0.03 -1.28
N PHE A 41 8.14 0.87 -0.79
CA PHE A 41 8.28 2.31 -1.06
C PHE A 41 9.46 2.91 -0.30
N TYR A 42 9.65 2.52 0.96
CA TYR A 42 10.82 2.92 1.75
C TYR A 42 12.11 2.32 1.18
N GLN A 43 12.06 1.11 0.63
CA GLN A 43 13.20 0.48 -0.05
C GLN A 43 13.61 1.26 -1.29
N ALA A 44 12.65 1.60 -2.16
CA ALA A 44 12.93 2.38 -3.36
C ALA A 44 13.52 3.78 -3.04
N LEU A 45 13.15 4.34 -1.89
CA LEU A 45 13.72 5.58 -1.38
C LEU A 45 15.14 5.35 -0.83
N ALA A 46 15.33 4.35 0.03
CA ALA A 46 16.58 4.08 0.75
C ALA A 46 17.71 3.62 -0.16
N ASP A 47 17.43 2.75 -1.16
CA ASP A 47 18.43 2.23 -2.09
C ASP A 47 18.65 3.13 -3.32
N GLY A 48 17.97 4.26 -3.37
CA GLY A 48 18.06 5.24 -4.45
C GLY A 48 17.37 4.81 -5.75
N THR A 49 16.50 3.79 -5.73
CA THR A 49 15.76 3.36 -6.92
C THR A 49 14.92 4.50 -7.48
N TYR A 50 14.19 5.26 -6.66
CA TYR A 50 13.46 6.44 -7.16
C TYR A 50 14.38 7.45 -7.86
N LYS A 51 15.55 7.73 -7.29
CA LYS A 51 16.54 8.65 -7.91
C LYS A 51 17.05 8.13 -9.24
N LYS A 52 17.31 6.82 -9.36
CA LYS A 52 17.69 6.17 -10.64
C LYS A 52 16.60 6.30 -11.70
N TYR A 53 15.34 6.37 -11.28
CA TYR A 53 14.20 6.63 -12.16
C TYR A 53 13.92 8.13 -12.36
N GLY A 54 14.84 9.03 -11.92
CA GLY A 54 14.70 10.47 -12.09
C GLY A 54 13.62 11.10 -11.23
N LEU A 55 13.31 10.52 -10.08
CA LEU A 55 12.28 10.99 -9.14
C LEU A 55 12.90 11.39 -7.80
N ASP A 56 12.46 12.53 -7.26
CA ASP A 56 12.70 12.98 -5.89
C ASP A 56 11.40 12.76 -5.09
N VAL A 57 11.31 11.58 -4.43
CA VAL A 57 10.10 11.14 -3.75
C VAL A 57 10.12 11.49 -2.29
N THR A 58 9.05 12.14 -1.81
CA THR A 58 8.76 12.35 -0.39
C THR A 58 7.60 11.46 0.02
N ILE A 59 7.78 10.66 1.10
CA ILE A 59 6.72 9.83 1.67
C ILE A 59 6.11 10.57 2.87
N GLN A 60 4.83 10.89 2.77
CA GLN A 60 4.03 11.44 3.85
C GLN A 60 3.19 10.32 4.48
N GLN A 61 3.48 9.98 5.73
CA GLN A 61 2.72 8.93 6.40
C GLN A 61 1.36 9.42 6.93
N GLY A 62 0.39 8.50 6.94
CA GLY A 62 -0.92 8.69 7.56
C GLY A 62 -0.96 8.19 9.00
N GLY A 63 -2.12 7.72 9.41
CA GLY A 63 -2.33 7.15 10.76
C GLY A 63 -3.79 6.78 11.03
N PRO A 64 -4.08 6.12 12.15
CA PRO A 64 -5.41 5.55 12.43
C PRO A 64 -6.57 6.55 12.45
N GLN A 65 -6.29 7.80 12.80
CA GLN A 65 -7.28 8.88 12.87
C GLN A 65 -7.04 9.97 11.81
N VAL A 66 -6.15 9.70 10.84
CA VAL A 66 -5.81 10.63 9.76
C VAL A 66 -6.57 10.22 8.50
N ASN A 67 -7.22 11.20 7.87
CA ASN A 67 -7.82 11.03 6.55
C ASN A 67 -7.04 11.84 5.52
N ASN A 68 -6.16 11.19 4.78
CA ASN A 68 -5.36 11.81 3.73
C ASN A 68 -6.09 11.93 2.38
N ARG A 69 -7.27 11.33 2.24
CA ARG A 69 -8.00 11.23 0.97
C ARG A 69 -8.25 12.58 0.29
N PRO A 70 -8.64 13.67 0.99
CA PRO A 70 -8.85 14.97 0.34
C PRO A 70 -7.58 15.61 -0.24
N MET A 71 -6.39 15.15 0.16
CA MET A 71 -5.12 15.73 -0.29
C MET A 71 -4.83 15.45 -1.77
N LEU A 72 -5.25 14.29 -2.28
CA LEU A 72 -5.02 13.90 -3.66
C LEU A 72 -5.80 14.80 -4.65
N PRO A 73 -7.14 14.94 -4.58
CA PRO A 73 -7.87 15.82 -5.47
C PRO A 73 -7.50 17.30 -5.28
N ALA A 74 -7.06 17.69 -4.08
CA ALA A 74 -6.56 19.05 -3.83
C ALA A 74 -5.17 19.34 -4.42
N GLY A 75 -4.52 18.33 -5.04
CA GLY A 75 -3.18 18.48 -5.63
C GLY A 75 -2.06 18.65 -4.62
N ARG A 76 -2.29 18.33 -3.35
CA ARG A 76 -1.27 18.42 -2.28
C ARG A 76 -0.35 17.20 -2.25
N VAL A 77 -0.79 16.08 -2.82
CA VAL A 77 0.00 14.88 -3.06
C VAL A 77 -0.22 14.41 -4.48
N ASP A 78 0.76 13.71 -5.05
CA ASP A 78 0.70 13.18 -6.42
C ASP A 78 0.15 11.77 -6.45
N PHE A 79 0.49 10.98 -5.43
CA PHE A 79 0.00 9.61 -5.24
C PHE A 79 -0.53 9.43 -3.83
N LEU A 80 -1.57 8.61 -3.72
CA LEU A 80 -2.21 8.28 -2.45
C LEU A 80 -2.42 6.77 -2.35
N MET A 81 -2.06 6.20 -1.22
CA MET A 81 -2.41 4.83 -0.87
C MET A 81 -3.83 4.78 -0.34
N ALA A 82 -4.71 4.03 -0.99
CA ALA A 82 -6.01 3.66 -0.47
C ALA A 82 -5.96 2.22 0.08
N GLY A 83 -6.70 1.95 1.15
CA GLY A 83 -6.70 0.66 1.82
C GLY A 83 -7.28 -0.46 0.95
N ASN A 84 -8.27 -0.14 0.12
CA ASN A 84 -8.99 -1.09 -0.74
C ASN A 84 -9.72 -0.39 -1.89
N MET A 85 -10.34 -1.16 -2.80
CA MET A 85 -11.00 -0.65 -4.01
C MET A 85 -12.34 0.08 -3.76
N LEU A 86 -13.00 -0.06 -2.61
CA LEU A 86 -14.23 0.67 -2.36
C LEU A 86 -13.98 2.19 -2.33
N LEU A 87 -12.83 2.61 -1.81
CA LEU A 87 -12.46 4.02 -1.70
C LEU A 87 -12.32 4.73 -3.07
N PRO A 88 -11.62 4.13 -4.09
CA PRO A 88 -11.67 4.63 -5.46
C PRO A 88 -13.08 4.62 -6.09
N PHE A 89 -13.90 3.63 -5.78
CA PHE A 89 -15.30 3.61 -6.25
C PHE A 89 -16.11 4.77 -5.69
N ASP A 90 -15.91 5.12 -4.40
CA ASP A 90 -16.54 6.28 -3.78
C ASP A 90 -16.07 7.60 -4.41
N ASN A 91 -14.78 7.71 -4.77
CA ASN A 91 -14.28 8.84 -5.54
C ASN A 91 -14.99 8.96 -6.88
N LEU A 92 -15.09 7.86 -7.63
CA LEU A 92 -15.76 7.85 -8.92
C LEU A 92 -17.25 8.22 -8.80
N LYS A 93 -17.95 7.67 -7.79
CA LYS A 93 -19.33 8.02 -7.44
C LYS A 93 -19.51 9.51 -7.14
N ALA A 94 -18.54 10.10 -6.45
CA ALA A 94 -18.54 11.54 -6.10
C ALA A 94 -18.05 12.45 -7.24
N GLY A 95 -17.68 11.89 -8.41
CA GLY A 95 -17.14 12.67 -9.53
C GLY A 95 -15.71 13.18 -9.30
N VAL A 96 -14.99 12.60 -8.34
CA VAL A 96 -13.59 12.97 -8.05
C VAL A 96 -12.68 12.27 -9.07
N PRO A 97 -11.88 13.01 -9.87
CA PRO A 97 -11.14 12.47 -11.01
C PRO A 97 -9.82 11.81 -10.58
N THR A 98 -9.91 10.66 -9.89
CA THR A 98 -8.74 9.83 -9.54
C THR A 98 -8.78 8.49 -10.28
N LEU A 99 -7.61 7.86 -10.42
CA LEU A 99 -7.41 6.54 -11.03
C LEU A 99 -6.47 5.70 -10.16
N VAL A 100 -6.81 4.43 -9.96
CA VAL A 100 -5.87 3.44 -9.45
C VAL A 100 -4.88 3.07 -10.55
N VAL A 101 -3.59 3.12 -10.22
CA VAL A 101 -2.48 2.86 -11.15
C VAL A 101 -1.65 1.62 -10.79
N ALA A 102 -1.81 1.09 -9.57
CA ALA A 102 -1.20 -0.16 -9.11
C ALA A 102 -1.98 -0.75 -7.92
N ALA A 103 -1.91 -2.08 -7.74
CA ALA A 103 -2.50 -2.81 -6.62
C ALA A 103 -1.46 -3.75 -5.99
N TYR A 104 -0.99 -3.44 -4.78
CA TYR A 104 0.14 -4.14 -4.19
C TYR A 104 -0.26 -5.40 -3.42
N PHE A 105 -1.27 -5.34 -2.54
CA PHE A 105 -1.78 -6.57 -1.93
C PHE A 105 -2.74 -7.29 -2.88
N GLN A 106 -2.27 -8.36 -3.46
CA GLN A 106 -3.08 -9.22 -4.32
C GLN A 106 -4.17 -9.95 -3.52
N LYS A 107 -3.93 -10.29 -2.27
CA LYS A 107 -4.94 -10.69 -1.28
C LYS A 107 -4.98 -9.61 -0.21
N ASP A 108 -6.17 -9.06 0.08
CA ASP A 108 -6.31 -8.04 1.14
C ASP A 108 -5.94 -8.65 2.50
N PRO A 109 -4.94 -8.12 3.20
CA PRO A 109 -4.53 -8.64 4.51
C PRO A 109 -5.40 -8.15 5.67
N GLN A 110 -6.51 -7.47 5.41
CA GLN A 110 -7.41 -6.95 6.44
C GLN A 110 -8.04 -8.08 7.23
N ILE A 111 -7.92 -7.99 8.55
CA ILE A 111 -8.46 -8.94 9.51
C ILE A 111 -9.17 -8.23 10.66
N LEU A 112 -9.96 -9.00 11.39
CA LEU A 112 -10.31 -8.71 12.78
C LEU A 112 -9.60 -9.70 13.68
N ILE A 113 -9.14 -9.24 14.84
CA ILE A 113 -8.56 -10.10 15.88
C ILE A 113 -9.43 -10.08 17.15
N ALA A 114 -9.44 -11.21 17.87
CA ALA A 114 -10.15 -11.35 19.13
C ALA A 114 -9.35 -12.22 20.12
N HIS A 115 -9.63 -12.07 21.40
CA HIS A 115 -9.05 -12.95 22.42
C HIS A 115 -9.64 -14.35 22.33
N PRO A 116 -8.84 -15.42 22.54
CA PRO A 116 -9.34 -16.77 22.68
C PRO A 116 -10.30 -16.92 23.87
N GLY A 117 -11.24 -17.87 23.78
CA GLY A 117 -12.12 -18.22 24.88
C GLY A 117 -13.26 -17.22 25.16
N GLN A 118 -13.54 -16.27 24.25
CA GLN A 118 -14.61 -15.29 24.40
C GLN A 118 -15.90 -15.67 23.64
N GLY A 119 -15.98 -16.89 23.09
CA GLY A 119 -17.13 -17.37 22.34
C GLY A 119 -17.17 -16.88 20.90
N TYR A 120 -16.03 -16.41 20.35
CA TYR A 120 -15.88 -16.05 18.95
C TYR A 120 -15.22 -17.20 18.18
N GLU A 121 -16.01 -18.04 17.52
CA GLU A 121 -15.49 -19.17 16.74
C GLU A 121 -15.48 -18.89 15.24
N LYS A 122 -16.38 -18.05 14.76
CA LYS A 122 -16.53 -17.67 13.36
C LYS A 122 -16.77 -16.18 13.21
N PHE A 123 -16.54 -15.63 12.01
CA PHE A 123 -16.65 -14.21 11.71
C PHE A 123 -17.99 -13.60 12.17
N THR A 124 -19.09 -14.33 11.98
CA THR A 124 -20.43 -13.88 12.40
C THR A 124 -20.61 -13.72 13.91
N ASP A 125 -19.82 -14.41 14.74
CA ASP A 125 -19.91 -14.25 16.21
C ASP A 125 -19.43 -12.87 16.65
N LEU A 126 -18.56 -12.22 15.88
CA LEU A 126 -18.05 -10.88 16.15
C LEU A 126 -19.15 -9.80 16.14
N THR A 127 -20.31 -10.08 15.53
CA THR A 127 -21.49 -9.20 15.61
C THR A 127 -22.01 -9.03 17.05
N LYS A 128 -21.64 -9.95 17.96
CA LYS A 128 -22.00 -9.90 19.38
C LYS A 128 -20.98 -9.12 20.22
N ALA A 129 -19.82 -8.77 19.66
CA ALA A 129 -18.78 -8.06 20.38
C ALA A 129 -19.27 -6.72 20.92
N PRO A 130 -18.97 -6.37 22.18
CA PRO A 130 -19.39 -5.10 22.76
C PRO A 130 -18.62 -3.91 22.17
N SER A 131 -17.43 -4.16 21.67
CA SER A 131 -16.55 -3.12 21.10
C SER A 131 -15.68 -3.68 19.97
N ILE A 132 -15.50 -2.85 18.94
CA ILE A 132 -14.62 -3.10 17.79
C ILE A 132 -13.71 -1.89 17.63
N LEU A 133 -12.44 -2.05 17.93
CA LEU A 133 -11.44 -1.00 17.79
C LEU A 133 -11.11 -0.83 16.31
N MET A 134 -11.38 0.33 15.72
CA MET A 134 -11.31 0.55 14.28
C MET A 134 -10.84 1.96 13.91
N SER A 135 -10.01 2.03 12.86
CA SER A 135 -9.56 3.28 12.26
C SER A 135 -10.66 3.97 11.45
N LYS A 136 -10.47 5.25 11.14
CA LYS A 136 -11.39 5.98 10.25
C LYS A 136 -11.48 5.38 8.85
N ASP A 137 -10.33 4.94 8.29
CA ASP A 137 -10.30 4.28 6.99
C ASP A 137 -11.13 2.99 6.97
N GLY A 138 -11.04 2.18 8.03
CA GLY A 138 -11.86 0.98 8.20
C GLY A 138 -13.36 1.30 8.31
N GLN A 139 -13.70 2.36 9.04
CA GLN A 139 -15.10 2.77 9.25
C GLN A 139 -15.80 3.19 7.95
N ILE A 140 -15.11 3.90 7.07
CA ILE A 140 -15.66 4.38 5.80
C ILE A 140 -15.54 3.37 4.65
N SER A 141 -14.92 2.21 4.88
CA SER A 141 -14.73 1.17 3.87
C SER A 141 -15.35 -0.17 4.29
N TYR A 142 -14.53 -1.14 4.66
CA TYR A 142 -15.01 -2.51 4.90
C TYR A 142 -16.04 -2.64 6.03
N PHE A 143 -16.06 -1.73 7.00
CA PHE A 143 -17.10 -1.76 8.03
C PHE A 143 -18.50 -1.48 7.48
N GLN A 144 -18.62 -0.66 6.44
CA GLN A 144 -19.90 -0.45 5.77
C GLN A 144 -20.41 -1.76 5.15
N TRP A 145 -19.51 -2.54 4.54
CA TRP A 145 -19.82 -3.88 4.06
C TRP A 145 -20.18 -4.82 5.22
N MET A 146 -19.41 -4.83 6.31
CA MET A 146 -19.71 -5.65 7.49
C MET A 146 -21.11 -5.37 8.05
N LYS A 147 -21.53 -4.10 8.08
CA LYS A 147 -22.90 -3.72 8.50
C LYS A 147 -23.97 -4.33 7.58
N LYS A 148 -23.78 -4.19 6.28
CA LYS A 148 -24.74 -4.66 5.27
C LYS A 148 -24.79 -6.17 5.15
N ALA A 149 -23.64 -6.83 5.09
CA ALA A 149 -23.53 -8.26 4.84
C ALA A 149 -23.78 -9.11 6.12
N TYR A 150 -23.46 -8.58 7.31
CA TYR A 150 -23.41 -9.35 8.55
C TYR A 150 -24.20 -8.74 9.71
N GLY A 151 -24.67 -7.51 9.60
CA GLY A 151 -25.44 -6.85 10.66
C GLY A 151 -24.58 -6.30 11.80
N PHE A 152 -23.32 -5.94 11.56
CA PHE A 152 -22.54 -5.16 12.51
C PHE A 152 -23.18 -3.78 12.73
N ARG A 153 -22.91 -3.16 13.88
CA ARG A 153 -23.57 -1.91 14.30
C ARG A 153 -22.58 -0.80 14.64
N ASP A 154 -22.93 0.42 14.34
CA ASP A 154 -22.07 1.59 14.60
C ASP A 154 -21.75 1.76 16.09
N GLU A 155 -22.65 1.35 17.00
CA GLU A 155 -22.46 1.43 18.45
C GLU A 155 -21.31 0.55 18.97
N GLN A 156 -20.90 -0.46 18.19
CA GLN A 156 -19.76 -1.32 18.53
C GLN A 156 -18.41 -0.62 18.30
N VAL A 157 -18.37 0.40 17.41
CA VAL A 157 -17.10 0.99 16.99
C VAL A 157 -16.50 1.86 18.09
N ARG A 158 -15.21 1.65 18.33
CA ARG A 158 -14.36 2.49 19.19
C ARG A 158 -13.12 2.90 18.41
N PRO A 159 -12.56 4.08 18.68
CA PRO A 159 -11.36 4.53 18.00
C PRO A 159 -10.18 3.58 18.24
N TYR A 160 -9.52 3.17 17.17
CA TYR A 160 -8.23 2.50 17.20
C TYR A 160 -7.11 3.54 17.05
N ASN A 161 -6.16 3.53 17.95
CA ASN A 161 -5.07 4.52 18.05
C ASN A 161 -3.68 3.96 17.73
N PHE A 162 -3.61 2.83 17.01
CA PHE A 162 -2.37 2.11 16.71
C PHE A 162 -1.68 1.53 17.96
N SER A 163 -2.43 1.23 19.01
CA SER A 163 -1.95 0.58 20.22
C SER A 163 -2.78 -0.65 20.52
N LEU A 164 -2.14 -1.73 20.94
CA LEU A 164 -2.83 -2.92 21.42
C LEU A 164 -3.37 -2.77 22.85
N SER A 165 -3.03 -1.68 23.57
CA SER A 165 -3.35 -1.54 25.00
C SER A 165 -4.83 -1.71 25.30
N GLN A 166 -5.72 -1.12 24.49
CA GLN A 166 -7.17 -1.27 24.71
C GLN A 166 -7.63 -2.70 24.42
N PHE A 167 -7.13 -3.33 23.35
CA PHE A 167 -7.42 -4.72 23.03
C PHE A 167 -6.94 -5.67 24.12
N LEU A 168 -5.72 -5.48 24.62
CA LEU A 168 -5.16 -6.34 25.68
C LEU A 168 -5.85 -6.17 27.02
N ALA A 169 -6.35 -4.97 27.33
CA ALA A 169 -7.07 -4.67 28.58
C ALA A 169 -8.50 -5.20 28.57
N ASP A 170 -9.21 -5.20 27.43
CA ASP A 170 -10.59 -5.68 27.29
C ASP A 170 -10.62 -6.99 26.50
N LYS A 171 -10.72 -8.11 27.20
CA LYS A 171 -10.76 -9.45 26.57
C LYS A 171 -11.96 -9.66 25.65
N LYS A 172 -13.03 -8.88 25.76
CA LYS A 172 -14.20 -8.98 24.89
C LYS A 172 -14.11 -8.08 23.68
N ALA A 173 -13.13 -7.18 23.64
CA ALA A 173 -12.89 -6.30 22.49
C ALA A 173 -12.43 -7.11 21.28
N VAL A 174 -12.94 -6.70 20.13
CA VAL A 174 -12.43 -7.08 18.81
C VAL A 174 -11.62 -5.90 18.28
N GLN A 175 -10.57 -6.15 17.52
CA GLN A 175 -9.76 -5.10 16.93
C GLN A 175 -9.49 -5.36 15.45
N GLN A 176 -9.52 -4.32 14.64
CA GLN A 176 -8.98 -4.39 13.29
C GLN A 176 -7.47 -4.67 13.31
N GLY A 177 -6.99 -5.28 12.25
CA GLY A 177 -5.57 -5.48 12.05
C GLY A 177 -5.27 -5.92 10.61
N TYR A 178 -3.98 -6.03 10.33
CA TYR A 178 -3.47 -6.70 9.14
C TYR A 178 -2.81 -8.01 9.53
N ALA A 179 -2.98 -9.04 8.72
CA ALA A 179 -2.34 -10.34 8.94
C ALA A 179 -0.82 -10.24 9.07
N THR A 180 -0.23 -9.19 8.46
CA THR A 180 1.19 -8.86 8.50
C THR A 180 1.62 -8.09 9.75
N SER A 181 0.72 -7.77 10.66
CA SER A 181 0.97 -6.80 11.75
C SER A 181 0.45 -7.27 13.11
N GLU A 182 -0.82 -7.05 13.41
CA GLU A 182 -1.38 -7.18 14.75
C GLU A 182 -1.22 -8.57 15.38
N PRO A 183 -1.41 -9.70 14.67
CA PRO A 183 -1.20 -11.02 15.30
C PRO A 183 0.24 -11.21 15.81
N ILE A 184 1.22 -10.71 15.04
CA ILE A 184 2.65 -10.78 15.39
C ILE A 184 2.92 -9.94 16.64
N GLN A 185 2.32 -8.74 16.69
CA GLN A 185 2.50 -7.83 17.84
C GLN A 185 1.82 -8.36 19.11
N VAL A 186 0.60 -8.95 19.01
CA VAL A 186 -0.08 -9.55 20.15
C VAL A 186 0.75 -10.70 20.73
N GLU A 187 1.27 -11.58 19.87
CA GLU A 187 2.12 -12.69 20.33
C GLU A 187 3.39 -12.18 21.02
N ALA A 188 4.03 -11.14 20.47
CA ALA A 188 5.25 -10.56 21.04
C ALA A 188 5.00 -9.83 22.37
N GLN A 189 3.88 -9.08 22.50
CA GLN A 189 3.62 -8.22 23.66
C GLN A 189 2.89 -8.96 24.79
N ALA A 190 2.04 -9.93 24.45
CA ALA A 190 1.15 -10.58 25.42
C ALA A 190 1.33 -12.09 25.52
N GLY A 191 2.16 -12.71 24.69
CA GLY A 191 2.52 -14.13 24.79
C GLY A 191 1.41 -15.10 24.37
N PHE A 192 0.33 -14.62 23.72
CA PHE A 192 -0.73 -15.49 23.19
C PHE A 192 -1.01 -15.20 21.71
N LYS A 193 -1.51 -16.20 21.00
CA LYS A 193 -1.98 -16.04 19.62
C LYS A 193 -3.44 -15.60 19.64
N PRO A 194 -3.78 -14.43 19.06
CA PRO A 194 -5.17 -14.02 18.96
C PRO A 194 -5.92 -14.92 17.96
N LEU A 195 -7.24 -14.98 18.06
CA LEU A 195 -8.09 -15.47 16.99
C LEU A 195 -8.01 -14.45 15.83
N VAL A 196 -7.90 -14.96 14.61
CA VAL A 196 -7.77 -14.15 13.39
C VAL A 196 -8.92 -14.46 12.45
N PHE A 197 -9.66 -13.41 12.07
CA PHE A 197 -10.79 -13.49 11.15
C PHE A 197 -10.48 -12.66 9.91
N SER A 198 -10.16 -13.33 8.80
CA SER A 198 -9.85 -12.68 7.53
C SER A 198 -11.14 -12.12 6.90
N LEU A 199 -11.12 -10.83 6.54
CA LEU A 199 -12.22 -10.23 5.81
C LEU A 199 -12.32 -10.79 4.39
N SER A 200 -11.18 -11.10 3.77
CA SER A 200 -11.15 -11.74 2.44
C SER A 200 -11.85 -13.10 2.46
N ASP A 201 -11.61 -13.92 3.49
CA ASP A 201 -12.24 -15.23 3.63
C ASP A 201 -13.73 -15.12 3.99
N ALA A 202 -14.14 -14.02 4.63
CA ALA A 202 -15.53 -13.67 4.88
C ALA A 202 -16.25 -13.06 3.65
N GLY A 203 -15.55 -12.87 2.52
CA GLY A 203 -16.14 -12.37 1.27
C GLY A 203 -15.71 -10.97 0.82
N TRP A 204 -14.90 -10.26 1.61
CA TRP A 204 -14.31 -8.97 1.24
C TRP A 204 -13.10 -9.16 0.31
N SER A 205 -13.31 -9.70 -0.87
CA SER A 205 -12.25 -10.13 -1.81
C SER A 205 -11.77 -9.01 -2.73
N THR A 206 -11.26 -7.91 -2.14
CA THR A 206 -10.70 -6.77 -2.86
C THR A 206 -9.18 -6.86 -3.01
N TYR A 207 -8.60 -5.96 -3.80
CA TYR A 207 -7.19 -5.59 -3.66
C TYR A 207 -7.00 -4.73 -2.42
N GLY A 208 -5.93 -4.96 -1.69
CA GLY A 208 -5.47 -4.04 -0.64
C GLY A 208 -4.32 -3.17 -1.14
N MET A 209 -4.05 -2.05 -0.46
CA MET A 209 -2.97 -1.12 -0.80
C MET A 209 -2.95 -0.78 -2.28
N VAL A 210 -4.04 -0.17 -2.75
CA VAL A 210 -4.10 0.35 -4.12
C VAL A 210 -3.55 1.79 -4.15
N ILE A 211 -2.83 2.11 -5.21
CA ILE A 211 -2.24 3.45 -5.39
C ILE A 211 -3.10 4.24 -6.35
N GLU A 212 -3.65 5.34 -5.84
CA GLU A 212 -4.41 6.32 -6.62
C GLU A 212 -3.53 7.49 -7.04
N THR A 213 -3.82 8.04 -8.20
CA THR A 213 -3.32 9.33 -8.65
C THR A 213 -4.44 10.14 -9.31
N ARG A 214 -4.21 11.43 -9.54
CA ARG A 214 -5.18 12.25 -10.27
C ARG A 214 -5.17 11.92 -11.75
N LYS A 215 -6.35 11.95 -12.37
CA LYS A 215 -6.50 11.74 -13.81
C LYS A 215 -5.67 12.74 -14.62
N ASP A 216 -5.60 14.01 -14.21
CA ASP A 216 -4.83 15.03 -14.90
C ASP A 216 -3.31 14.76 -14.86
N LEU A 217 -2.80 14.10 -13.82
CA LEU A 217 -1.40 13.67 -13.76
C LEU A 217 -1.13 12.55 -14.77
N VAL A 218 -2.07 11.58 -14.89
CA VAL A 218 -1.99 10.52 -15.90
C VAL A 218 -2.01 11.10 -17.32
N ASP A 219 -2.88 12.07 -17.58
CA ASP A 219 -3.05 12.66 -18.91
C ASP A 219 -1.86 13.58 -19.31
N LYS A 220 -1.34 14.38 -18.36
CA LYS A 220 -0.31 15.39 -18.64
C LYS A 220 1.12 14.91 -18.42
N LYS A 221 1.34 13.98 -17.48
CA LYS A 221 2.67 13.49 -17.10
C LYS A 221 2.68 11.95 -16.95
N PRO A 222 2.23 11.18 -17.95
CA PRO A 222 2.15 9.71 -17.85
C PRO A 222 3.51 9.07 -17.57
N ASP A 223 4.61 9.70 -18.01
CA ASP A 223 5.96 9.20 -17.75
C ASP A 223 6.34 9.28 -16.26
N VAL A 224 5.94 10.33 -15.54
CA VAL A 224 6.15 10.42 -14.08
C VAL A 224 5.40 9.30 -13.37
N VAL A 225 4.14 9.05 -13.77
CA VAL A 225 3.34 7.94 -13.19
C VAL A 225 3.98 6.60 -13.45
N ARG A 226 4.42 6.34 -14.70
CA ARG A 226 5.11 5.09 -15.08
C ARG A 226 6.37 4.87 -14.24
N ARG A 227 7.25 5.90 -14.16
CA ARG A 227 8.50 5.81 -13.40
C ARG A 227 8.26 5.57 -11.91
N PHE A 228 7.25 6.20 -11.31
CA PHE A 228 6.88 5.99 -9.92
C PHE A 228 6.41 4.56 -9.66
N VAL A 229 5.51 4.03 -10.51
CA VAL A 229 4.99 2.66 -10.38
C VAL A 229 6.11 1.63 -10.57
N GLU A 230 6.91 1.75 -11.65
CA GLU A 230 8.02 0.82 -11.92
C GLU A 230 9.07 0.83 -10.81
N ALA A 231 9.50 2.01 -10.34
CA ALA A 231 10.46 2.13 -9.25
C ALA A 231 9.93 1.54 -7.94
N SER A 232 8.64 1.75 -7.64
CA SER A 232 7.99 1.15 -6.48
C SER A 232 7.94 -0.37 -6.58
N ASN A 233 7.66 -0.93 -7.75
CA ASN A 233 7.66 -2.38 -7.98
C ASN A 233 9.07 -2.98 -7.75
N ILE A 234 10.10 -2.33 -8.27
CA ILE A 234 11.51 -2.72 -8.01
C ILE A 234 11.84 -2.64 -6.52
N GLY A 235 11.40 -1.57 -5.85
CA GLY A 235 11.55 -1.42 -4.41
C GLY A 235 10.90 -2.57 -3.63
N TRP A 236 9.72 -3.01 -4.05
CA TRP A 236 9.05 -4.16 -3.42
C TRP A 236 9.83 -5.47 -3.62
N TYR A 237 10.35 -5.77 -4.81
CA TYR A 237 11.18 -6.96 -5.01
C TYR A 237 12.46 -6.92 -4.16
N ASN A 238 13.14 -5.76 -4.11
CA ASN A 238 14.33 -5.57 -3.27
C ASN A 238 13.99 -5.74 -1.78
N TYR A 239 12.85 -5.21 -1.32
CA TYR A 239 12.43 -5.32 0.07
C TYR A 239 12.08 -6.76 0.47
N LEU A 240 11.37 -7.49 -0.39
CA LEU A 240 10.93 -8.85 -0.11
C LEU A 240 12.06 -9.87 -0.22
N TYR A 241 13.04 -9.64 -1.12
CA TYR A 241 14.03 -10.67 -1.49
C TYR A 241 15.48 -10.22 -1.38
N GLY A 242 15.78 -8.93 -1.32
CA GLY A 242 17.11 -8.36 -1.22
C GLY A 242 17.50 -7.93 0.19
N ASP A 243 18.52 -7.04 0.27
CA ASP A 243 18.89 -6.37 1.51
C ASP A 243 17.97 -5.17 1.76
N ARG A 244 17.23 -5.24 2.87
CA ARG A 244 16.29 -4.23 3.31
C ARG A 244 16.76 -3.41 4.51
N SER A 245 17.97 -3.58 4.96
CA SER A 245 18.48 -2.99 6.22
C SER A 245 18.32 -1.48 6.27
N ALA A 246 18.58 -0.77 5.17
CA ALA A 246 18.43 0.68 5.07
C ALA A 246 16.95 1.11 5.11
N ALA A 247 16.05 0.41 4.45
CA ALA A 247 14.62 0.66 4.49
C ALA A 247 14.03 0.40 5.88
N ASP A 248 14.40 -0.72 6.51
CA ASP A 248 13.99 -1.06 7.87
C ASP A 248 14.47 -0.02 8.89
N LYS A 249 15.68 0.50 8.74
CA LYS A 249 16.20 1.60 9.55
C LYS A 249 15.32 2.85 9.38
N MET A 250 15.05 3.26 8.15
CA MET A 250 14.23 4.42 7.84
C MET A 250 12.80 4.29 8.40
N ILE A 251 12.20 3.10 8.30
CA ILE A 251 10.87 2.82 8.88
C ILE A 251 10.91 2.99 10.41
N ARG A 252 11.92 2.47 11.09
CA ARG A 252 12.05 2.59 12.56
C ARG A 252 12.33 4.01 13.02
N GLU A 253 13.04 4.81 12.24
CA GLU A 253 13.29 6.23 12.56
C GLU A 253 11.99 7.04 12.63
N VAL A 254 11.02 6.74 11.77
CA VAL A 254 9.72 7.44 11.73
C VAL A 254 8.61 6.70 12.49
N ASN A 255 8.81 5.44 12.85
CA ASN A 255 7.90 4.64 13.68
C ASN A 255 8.69 3.71 14.62
N PRO A 256 9.11 4.19 15.80
CA PRO A 256 9.90 3.41 16.75
C PRO A 256 9.21 2.16 17.32
N ASP A 257 7.90 2.03 17.17
CA ASP A 257 7.14 0.84 17.59
C ASP A 257 7.47 -0.41 16.76
N ILE A 258 8.16 -0.24 15.60
CA ILE A 258 8.56 -1.34 14.72
C ILE A 258 9.89 -1.93 15.16
N THR A 259 9.86 -3.18 15.63
CA THR A 259 11.06 -3.93 16.03
C THR A 259 11.66 -4.73 14.87
N PRO A 260 12.96 -5.08 14.91
CA PRO A 260 13.56 -5.98 13.92
C PRO A 260 12.87 -7.35 13.86
N GLU A 261 12.45 -7.89 15.00
CA GLU A 261 11.74 -9.16 15.08
C GLU A 261 10.36 -9.10 14.40
N TYR A 262 9.61 -8.04 14.66
CA TYR A 262 8.34 -7.79 13.99
C TYR A 262 8.53 -7.74 12.46
N THR A 263 9.52 -6.98 11.98
CA THR A 263 9.83 -6.90 10.55
C THR A 263 10.16 -8.28 9.98
N ALA A 264 11.02 -9.05 10.63
CA ALA A 264 11.42 -10.37 10.15
C ALA A 264 10.21 -11.34 10.00
N LYS A 265 9.31 -11.36 10.99
CA LYS A 265 8.07 -12.17 10.93
C LYS A 265 7.11 -11.67 9.85
N SER A 266 7.02 -10.37 9.63
CA SER A 266 6.12 -9.78 8.63
C SER A 266 6.50 -10.14 7.19
N ILE A 267 7.78 -10.31 6.87
CA ILE A 267 8.25 -10.52 5.48
C ILE A 267 7.65 -11.79 4.85
N ALA A 268 7.55 -12.89 5.59
CA ALA A 268 6.97 -14.12 5.07
C ALA A 268 5.50 -13.89 4.65
N VAL A 269 4.72 -13.28 5.52
CA VAL A 269 3.31 -12.97 5.27
C VAL A 269 3.15 -11.94 4.12
N LEU A 270 4.05 -10.94 4.05
CA LEU A 270 4.04 -9.96 2.96
C LEU A 270 4.25 -10.61 1.59
N ARG A 271 5.16 -11.60 1.48
CA ARG A 271 5.35 -12.34 0.22
C ARG A 271 4.08 -13.02 -0.25
N GLU A 272 3.37 -13.68 0.67
CA GLU A 272 2.11 -14.37 0.36
C GLU A 272 0.99 -13.43 -0.12
N HIS A 273 1.01 -12.17 0.29
CA HIS A 273 -0.01 -11.19 -0.06
C HIS A 273 0.36 -10.32 -1.25
N ILE A 274 1.64 -10.03 -1.46
CA ILE A 274 2.12 -9.09 -2.49
C ILE A 274 2.63 -9.83 -3.73
N ASP A 275 3.54 -10.81 -3.55
CA ASP A 275 4.11 -11.58 -4.64
C ASP A 275 3.32 -12.90 -4.84
N SER A 276 2.05 -12.75 -5.16
CA SER A 276 1.07 -13.84 -5.30
C SER A 276 0.06 -13.52 -6.40
N GLY A 277 -0.81 -14.46 -6.72
CA GLY A 277 -1.87 -14.25 -7.72
C GLY A 277 -1.32 -13.75 -9.06
N ASP A 278 -1.94 -12.68 -9.58
CA ASP A 278 -1.56 -12.10 -10.87
C ASP A 278 -0.14 -11.50 -10.86
N ALA A 279 0.38 -11.10 -9.70
CA ALA A 279 1.73 -10.54 -9.59
C ALA A 279 2.83 -11.54 -9.96
N LEU A 280 2.59 -12.85 -9.84
CA LEU A 280 3.58 -13.89 -10.20
C LEU A 280 3.96 -13.89 -11.68
N THR A 281 3.03 -13.48 -12.53
CA THR A 281 3.21 -13.48 -14.00
C THR A 281 3.19 -12.11 -14.62
N GLN A 282 2.49 -11.16 -13.99
CA GLN A 282 2.31 -9.79 -14.48
C GLN A 282 3.26 -8.77 -13.81
N GLY A 283 3.92 -9.17 -12.72
CA GLY A 283 4.73 -8.30 -11.87
C GLY A 283 3.95 -7.69 -10.70
N ILE A 284 4.66 -7.33 -9.62
CA ILE A 284 4.09 -6.64 -8.46
C ILE A 284 3.36 -5.37 -8.93
N GLY A 285 2.23 -5.07 -8.29
CA GLY A 285 1.36 -3.95 -8.68
C GLY A 285 0.27 -4.31 -9.70
N ALA A 286 0.20 -5.57 -10.13
CA ALA A 286 -0.75 -6.06 -11.14
C ALA A 286 -2.21 -5.75 -10.80
N ILE A 287 -2.99 -5.42 -11.83
CA ILE A 287 -4.43 -5.18 -11.76
C ILE A 287 -5.12 -6.09 -12.77
N ASN A 288 -6.03 -6.93 -12.30
CA ASN A 288 -6.90 -7.76 -13.14
C ASN A 288 -8.28 -7.11 -13.22
N PRO A 289 -8.72 -6.68 -14.42
CA PRO A 289 -10.02 -6.06 -14.64
C PRO A 289 -11.21 -6.89 -14.14
N GLU A 290 -11.16 -8.21 -14.32
CA GLU A 290 -12.26 -9.10 -13.90
C GLU A 290 -12.40 -9.12 -12.37
N ARG A 291 -11.29 -9.09 -11.63
CA ARG A 291 -11.36 -9.01 -10.17
C ARG A 291 -11.96 -7.70 -9.67
N ILE A 292 -11.68 -6.58 -10.34
CA ILE A 292 -12.30 -5.29 -10.01
C ILE A 292 -13.80 -5.34 -10.27
N LYS A 293 -14.22 -5.93 -11.41
CA LYS A 293 -15.61 -6.11 -11.75
C LYS A 293 -16.34 -7.03 -10.77
N ASP A 294 -15.71 -8.14 -10.36
CA ASP A 294 -16.27 -9.06 -9.36
C ASP A 294 -16.44 -8.36 -8.00
N PHE A 295 -15.43 -7.59 -7.58
CA PHE A 295 -15.52 -6.82 -6.35
C PHE A 295 -16.61 -5.74 -6.43
N TYR A 296 -16.75 -5.04 -7.56
CA TYR A 296 -17.84 -4.11 -7.78
C TYR A 296 -19.21 -4.80 -7.63
N GLN A 297 -19.39 -5.96 -8.25
CA GLN A 297 -20.64 -6.73 -8.12
C GLN A 297 -20.94 -7.07 -6.65
N LYS A 298 -19.94 -7.50 -5.88
CA LYS A 298 -20.07 -7.74 -4.43
C LYS A 298 -20.47 -6.49 -3.64
N THR A 299 -19.99 -5.32 -4.02
CA THR A 299 -20.42 -4.05 -3.38
C THR A 299 -21.86 -3.72 -3.72
N VAL A 300 -22.33 -4.04 -4.93
CA VAL A 300 -23.73 -3.90 -5.34
C VAL A 300 -24.63 -4.89 -4.57
N ASP A 301 -24.25 -6.16 -4.54
CA ASP A 301 -25.00 -7.22 -3.83
C ASP A 301 -25.12 -6.93 -2.33
N ALA A 302 -24.07 -6.33 -1.75
CA ALA A 302 -24.10 -5.87 -0.36
C ALA A 302 -24.84 -4.53 -0.16
N GLY A 303 -25.36 -3.90 -1.21
CA GLY A 303 -26.10 -2.64 -1.12
C GLY A 303 -25.23 -1.43 -0.75
N LEU A 304 -23.92 -1.46 -1.02
CA LEU A 304 -23.01 -0.34 -0.84
C LEU A 304 -23.07 0.63 -2.02
N LEU A 305 -23.26 0.08 -3.20
CA LEU A 305 -23.46 0.82 -4.45
C LEU A 305 -24.74 0.35 -5.12
N ALA A 306 -25.43 1.24 -5.83
CA ALA A 306 -26.53 0.83 -6.69
C ALA A 306 -25.99 0.23 -8.01
N ALA A 307 -26.70 -0.73 -8.56
CA ALA A 307 -26.34 -1.31 -9.86
C ALA A 307 -26.27 -0.20 -10.93
N GLY A 308 -25.16 -0.16 -11.68
CA GLY A 308 -24.93 0.87 -12.71
C GLY A 308 -24.65 2.28 -12.19
N GLN A 309 -24.50 2.49 -10.89
CA GLN A 309 -24.20 3.80 -10.30
C GLN A 309 -22.83 4.34 -10.72
N ILE A 310 -21.87 3.45 -10.93
CA ILE A 310 -20.54 3.75 -11.49
C ILE A 310 -20.21 2.75 -12.60
N LYS A 311 -19.23 3.11 -13.42
CA LYS A 311 -18.54 2.19 -14.34
C LYS A 311 -17.20 1.82 -13.69
N PRO A 312 -17.05 0.60 -13.13
CA PRO A 312 -15.86 0.25 -12.34
C PRO A 312 -14.56 0.35 -13.15
N GLU A 313 -14.61 0.17 -14.46
CA GLU A 313 -13.48 0.36 -15.38
C GLU A 313 -12.95 1.80 -15.44
N ALA A 314 -13.75 2.78 -15.03
CA ALA A 314 -13.32 4.17 -14.95
C ALA A 314 -12.54 4.51 -13.65
N SER A 315 -12.43 3.56 -12.71
CA SER A 315 -11.72 3.74 -11.44
C SER A 315 -10.23 3.42 -11.49
N TYR A 316 -9.75 2.78 -12.56
CA TYR A 316 -8.37 2.30 -12.67
C TYR A 316 -7.83 2.40 -14.10
N THR A 317 -6.51 2.19 -14.23
CA THR A 317 -5.86 1.96 -15.52
C THR A 317 -4.76 0.91 -15.39
N THR A 318 -4.62 0.05 -16.40
CA THR A 318 -3.52 -0.92 -16.51
C THR A 318 -2.34 -0.40 -17.33
N GLN A 319 -2.36 0.88 -17.72
CA GLN A 319 -1.34 1.50 -18.57
C GLN A 319 0.09 1.35 -17.99
N PHE A 320 0.23 1.32 -16.67
CA PHE A 320 1.52 1.36 -15.98
C PHE A 320 1.91 0.03 -15.31
N VAL A 321 1.03 -0.96 -15.32
CA VAL A 321 1.22 -2.28 -14.70
C VAL A 321 1.01 -3.41 -15.71
N ASN A 322 1.07 -4.66 -15.27
CA ASN A 322 0.87 -5.86 -16.09
C ASN A 322 1.88 -6.02 -17.24
N LYS A 323 3.11 -5.54 -17.04
CA LYS A 323 4.20 -5.58 -18.03
C LYS A 323 5.39 -6.41 -17.59
N GLY A 324 5.25 -7.16 -16.50
CA GLY A 324 6.32 -7.98 -15.94
C GLY A 324 7.47 -7.19 -15.34
N ALA A 325 7.29 -5.89 -15.05
CA ALA A 325 8.35 -5.05 -14.48
C ALA A 325 8.91 -5.65 -13.20
N GLY A 326 10.21 -5.97 -13.17
CA GLY A 326 10.92 -6.54 -12.03
C GLY A 326 10.88 -8.07 -11.90
N LEU A 327 10.21 -8.83 -12.77
CA LEU A 327 10.20 -10.29 -12.71
C LEU A 327 11.60 -10.89 -12.90
N ASP A 328 12.43 -10.32 -13.77
CA ASP A 328 13.84 -10.74 -13.93
C ASP A 328 14.65 -10.47 -12.67
N LEU A 329 14.43 -9.31 -12.02
CA LEU A 329 15.06 -8.99 -10.74
C LEU A 329 14.61 -9.98 -9.66
N ARG A 330 13.30 -10.30 -9.58
CA ARG A 330 12.74 -11.30 -8.66
C ARG A 330 13.49 -12.64 -8.82
N LYS A 331 13.58 -13.14 -10.05
CA LYS A 331 14.29 -14.38 -10.36
C LYS A 331 15.74 -14.32 -9.88
N LYS A 332 16.47 -13.27 -10.25
CA LYS A 332 17.87 -13.08 -9.83
C LYS A 332 18.04 -13.07 -8.30
N LEU A 333 17.15 -12.39 -7.56
CA LEU A 333 17.19 -12.30 -6.11
C LEU A 333 16.85 -13.64 -5.43
N MET A 334 16.04 -14.48 -6.06
CA MET A 334 15.68 -15.81 -5.54
C MET A 334 16.75 -16.85 -5.86
N ASP A 335 17.36 -16.82 -7.05
CA ASP A 335 18.39 -17.76 -7.49
C ASP A 335 19.74 -17.49 -6.79
N GLY A 336 19.98 -16.29 -6.29
CA GLY A 336 21.20 -15.88 -5.58
C GLY A 336 21.21 -16.19 -4.09
N LYS A 337 20.21 -16.91 -3.59
CA LYS A 337 20.10 -17.41 -2.22
C LYS A 337 20.30 -18.91 -2.20
#